data_6ebaa567d7e5a780412e08618ddb2a47
#
_entry.id   6ebaa567d7e5a780412e08618ddb2a47
#
_cell.length_a   1.000
_cell.length_b   1.000
_cell.length_c   1.000
_cell.angle_alpha   90.00
_cell.angle_beta   90.00
_cell.angle_gamma   90.00
#
_symmetry.space_group_name_H-M   'P 1'
#
loop_
_entity.id
_entity.type
_entity.pdbx_description
1 polymer ?
#
loop_
_entity_poly.entity_id
_entity_poly.type
_entity_poly.pdbx_seq_one_letter_code
_entity_poly.pdbx_strand_id
1 'polypeptide(L)'
;FTAVNDVHKAMQLAKEAALTPSKLSAIIDANLAYIDQIEPGLTELLEPKLSFNSLDQLAAEISDLPEQNIEESVRPLTSLGYAIKKSFEDAYLADQAFGKTTNIGKWKRRWLQNTSNGKAMVDERKRNEWWKALVPVYESYRNRLHETGYYDYSDMIIEVITQLETKPDLLASVRERYLYVMLDEFQDTNLCQYFIIRKLA
;
A
#
# COMPACT_ATOMS: atom_id res chain seq x y z
N PHE A 1 -15.89 -21.79 4.33
CA PHE A 1 -14.53 -21.95 4.90
C PHE A 1 -13.46 -21.15 4.15
N THR A 2 -13.57 -20.91 2.84
CA THR A 2 -12.61 -20.10 2.07
C THR A 2 -12.53 -18.65 2.54
N ALA A 3 -13.67 -17.99 2.77
CA ALA A 3 -13.71 -16.60 3.20
C ALA A 3 -13.00 -16.33 4.54
N VAL A 4 -13.11 -17.26 5.50
CA VAL A 4 -12.41 -17.13 6.81
C VAL A 4 -10.89 -17.21 6.63
N ASN A 5 -10.43 -18.14 5.79
CA ASN A 5 -9.00 -18.28 5.50
C ASN A 5 -8.44 -17.04 4.77
N ASP A 6 -9.22 -16.44 3.87
CA ASP A 6 -8.82 -15.24 3.15
C ASP A 6 -8.73 -14.02 4.07
N VAL A 7 -9.69 -13.87 4.99
CA VAL A 7 -9.68 -12.84 6.04
C VAL A 7 -8.47 -13.04 6.96
N HIS A 8 -8.20 -14.26 7.42
CA HIS A 8 -7.05 -14.55 8.27
C HIS A 8 -5.72 -14.24 7.57
N LYS A 9 -5.55 -14.65 6.30
CA LYS A 9 -4.36 -14.33 5.50
C LYS A 9 -4.19 -12.83 5.32
N ALA A 10 -5.26 -12.09 5.07
CA ALA A 10 -5.19 -10.65 4.91
C ALA A 10 -4.78 -9.94 6.21
N MET A 11 -5.32 -10.35 7.36
CA MET A 11 -4.88 -9.84 8.66
C MET A 11 -3.40 -10.15 8.91
N GLN A 12 -2.94 -11.35 8.56
CA GLN A 12 -1.54 -11.73 8.69
C GLN A 12 -0.65 -10.84 7.82
N LEU A 13 -1.02 -10.60 6.56
CA LEU A 13 -0.29 -9.69 5.67
C LEU A 13 -0.23 -8.25 6.22
N ALA A 14 -1.33 -7.75 6.81
CA ALA A 14 -1.32 -6.43 7.45
C ALA A 14 -0.36 -6.39 8.65
N LYS A 15 -0.31 -7.44 9.47
CA LYS A 15 0.62 -7.55 10.59
C LYS A 15 2.07 -7.64 10.13
N GLU A 16 2.38 -8.44 9.12
CA GLU A 16 3.72 -8.55 8.53
C GLU A 16 4.21 -7.24 7.91
N ALA A 17 3.27 -6.36 7.50
CA ALA A 17 3.54 -5.00 7.06
C ALA A 17 3.60 -3.97 8.21
N ALA A 18 3.56 -4.40 9.46
CA ALA A 18 3.51 -3.54 10.66
C ALA A 18 2.30 -2.57 10.70
N LEU A 19 1.20 -2.95 10.06
CA LEU A 19 -0.01 -2.14 10.00
C LEU A 19 -0.95 -2.50 11.16
N THR A 20 -1.08 -1.59 12.11
CA THR A 20 -2.18 -1.64 13.10
C THR A 20 -3.51 -1.33 12.40
N PRO A 21 -4.68 -1.72 12.99
CA PRO A 21 -5.98 -1.39 12.41
C PRO A 21 -6.13 0.11 12.11
N SER A 22 -5.64 0.99 12.99
CA SER A 22 -5.68 2.44 12.81
C SER A 22 -4.81 2.92 11.65
N LYS A 23 -3.56 2.45 11.55
CA LYS A 23 -2.67 2.77 10.43
C LYS A 23 -3.24 2.26 9.09
N LEU A 24 -3.78 1.04 9.09
CA LEU A 24 -4.41 0.46 7.91
C LEU A 24 -5.63 1.29 7.47
N SER A 25 -6.51 1.69 8.41
CA SER A 25 -7.66 2.55 8.11
C SER A 25 -7.22 3.88 7.49
N ALA A 26 -6.24 4.55 8.09
CA ALA A 26 -5.75 5.83 7.59
C ALA A 26 -5.18 5.74 6.15
N ILE A 27 -4.44 4.67 5.84
CA ILE A 27 -3.93 4.42 4.48
C ILE A 27 -5.08 4.19 3.51
N ILE A 28 -6.08 3.38 3.89
CA ILE A 28 -7.24 3.07 3.05
C ILE A 28 -8.05 4.35 2.77
N ASP A 29 -8.32 5.15 3.79
CA ASP A 29 -9.06 6.40 3.65
C ASP A 29 -8.32 7.40 2.75
N ALA A 30 -7.00 7.51 2.90
CA ALA A 30 -6.17 8.33 2.01
C ALA A 30 -6.17 7.80 0.56
N ASN A 31 -6.15 6.48 0.36
CA ASN A 31 -6.25 5.87 -0.97
C ASN A 31 -7.61 6.15 -1.61
N LEU A 32 -8.71 5.97 -0.88
CA LEU A 32 -10.06 6.23 -1.39
C LEU A 32 -10.26 7.70 -1.74
N ALA A 33 -9.83 8.61 -0.87
CA ALA A 33 -9.87 10.05 -1.14
C ALA A 33 -9.06 10.43 -2.39
N TYR A 34 -7.89 9.83 -2.56
CA TYR A 34 -7.08 10.04 -3.76
C TYR A 34 -7.75 9.48 -5.02
N ILE A 35 -8.35 8.28 -4.95
CA ILE A 35 -9.12 7.70 -6.05
C ILE A 35 -10.30 8.61 -6.42
N ASP A 36 -11.04 9.14 -5.44
CA ASP A 36 -12.16 10.08 -5.68
C ASP A 36 -11.71 11.33 -6.44
N GLN A 37 -10.49 11.80 -6.15
CA GLN A 37 -9.90 12.95 -6.81
C GLN A 37 -9.48 12.68 -8.26
N ILE A 38 -8.84 11.53 -8.53
CA ILE A 38 -8.23 11.25 -9.84
C ILE A 38 -9.15 10.49 -10.81
N GLU A 39 -10.09 9.67 -10.30
CA GLU A 39 -10.87 8.74 -11.12
C GLU A 39 -11.66 9.41 -12.24
N PRO A 40 -12.35 10.57 -12.03
CA PRO A 40 -13.06 11.23 -13.12
C PRO A 40 -12.14 11.63 -14.28
N GLY A 41 -11.04 12.33 -13.99
CA GLY A 41 -10.07 12.74 -14.99
C GLY A 41 -9.35 11.57 -15.65
N LEU A 42 -8.94 10.57 -14.86
CA LEU A 42 -8.25 9.40 -15.36
C LEU A 42 -9.15 8.54 -16.29
N THR A 43 -10.43 8.42 -15.98
CA THR A 43 -11.37 7.68 -16.81
C THR A 43 -11.65 8.40 -18.13
N GLU A 44 -11.85 9.72 -18.10
CA GLU A 44 -12.02 10.55 -19.30
C GLU A 44 -10.79 10.51 -20.21
N LEU A 45 -9.60 10.69 -19.63
CA LEU A 45 -8.32 10.65 -20.32
C LEU A 45 -8.08 9.31 -21.04
N LEU A 46 -8.52 8.21 -20.45
CA LEU A 46 -8.30 6.86 -20.96
C LEU A 46 -9.48 6.28 -21.73
N GLU A 47 -10.61 7.01 -21.88
CA GLU A 47 -11.75 6.58 -22.69
C GLU A 47 -11.38 6.38 -24.18
N PRO A 48 -10.62 7.31 -24.81
CA PRO A 48 -10.25 7.17 -26.21
C PRO A 48 -9.36 5.93 -26.46
N LYS A 49 -9.37 5.49 -27.72
CA LYS A 49 -8.46 4.43 -28.16
C LYS A 49 -7.01 4.92 -28.11
N LEU A 50 -6.16 4.19 -27.42
CA LEU A 50 -4.74 4.49 -27.34
C LEU A 50 -4.09 4.48 -28.74
N SER A 51 -3.36 5.53 -29.08
CA SER A 51 -2.55 5.64 -30.27
C SER A 51 -1.12 6.03 -29.90
N PHE A 52 -0.13 5.64 -30.71
CA PHE A 52 1.26 6.00 -30.44
C PHE A 52 1.47 7.52 -30.45
N ASN A 53 0.79 8.24 -31.34
CA ASN A 53 0.92 9.71 -31.47
C ASN A 53 0.34 10.50 -30.28
N SER A 54 -0.51 9.87 -29.44
CA SER A 54 -1.08 10.51 -28.24
C SER A 54 -0.36 10.14 -26.96
N LEU A 55 0.71 9.32 -27.00
CA LEU A 55 1.39 8.85 -25.80
C LEU A 55 2.09 9.95 -25.03
N ASP A 56 2.70 10.92 -25.71
CA ASP A 56 3.43 12.02 -25.06
C ASP A 56 2.48 12.94 -24.30
N GLN A 57 1.31 13.23 -24.88
CA GLN A 57 0.26 13.98 -24.21
C GLN A 57 -0.26 13.20 -22.99
N LEU A 58 -0.54 11.91 -23.17
CA LEU A 58 -0.98 11.04 -22.09
C LEU A 58 0.06 10.99 -20.95
N ALA A 59 1.35 10.95 -21.29
CA ALA A 59 2.43 10.96 -20.32
C ALA A 59 2.48 12.27 -19.51
N ALA A 60 2.28 13.40 -20.15
CA ALA A 60 2.20 14.69 -19.48
C ALA A 60 1.02 14.72 -18.49
N GLU A 61 -0.18 14.32 -18.94
CA GLU A 61 -1.38 14.36 -18.09
C GLU A 61 -1.33 13.37 -16.92
N ILE A 62 -0.73 12.18 -17.10
CA ILE A 62 -0.49 11.24 -15.98
C ILE A 62 0.56 11.76 -15.00
N SER A 63 1.59 12.45 -15.51
CA SER A 63 2.62 13.09 -14.67
C SER A 63 2.03 14.20 -13.79
N ASP A 64 1.09 14.95 -14.34
CA ASP A 64 0.39 16.08 -13.70
C ASP A 64 -0.72 15.65 -12.72
N LEU A 65 -1.01 14.34 -12.59
CA LEU A 65 -1.92 13.88 -11.56
C LEU A 65 -1.49 14.43 -10.19
N PRO A 66 -2.43 14.81 -9.31
CA PRO A 66 -2.13 15.36 -8.00
C PRO A 66 -1.28 14.40 -7.17
N GLU A 67 -0.52 14.94 -6.24
CA GLU A 67 0.17 14.11 -5.25
C GLU A 67 -0.81 13.59 -4.21
N GLN A 68 -0.63 12.32 -3.83
CA GLN A 68 -1.44 11.73 -2.79
C GLN A 68 -1.02 12.26 -1.42
N ASN A 69 -1.95 12.90 -0.72
CA ASN A 69 -1.73 13.35 0.65
C ASN A 69 -1.91 12.18 1.64
N ILE A 70 -0.82 11.78 2.27
CA ILE A 70 -0.80 10.75 3.32
C ILE A 70 0.02 11.30 4.48
N GLU A 71 -0.50 11.19 5.69
CA GLU A 71 0.24 11.56 6.90
C GLU A 71 1.56 10.80 7.01
N GLU A 72 2.63 11.49 7.39
CA GLU A 72 3.96 10.90 7.45
C GLU A 72 4.04 9.72 8.43
N SER A 73 3.29 9.79 9.53
CA SER A 73 3.18 8.74 10.56
C SER A 73 2.64 7.41 10.05
N VAL A 74 1.86 7.44 8.98
CA VAL A 74 1.20 6.25 8.37
C VAL A 74 1.66 5.99 6.94
N ARG A 75 2.62 6.78 6.43
CA ARG A 75 3.05 6.72 5.04
C ARG A 75 3.47 5.29 4.65
N PRO A 76 2.82 4.67 3.67
CA PRO A 76 3.24 3.37 3.13
C PRO A 76 4.60 3.52 2.42
N LEU A 77 5.31 2.41 2.21
CA LEU A 77 6.56 2.41 1.44
C LEU A 77 6.35 2.96 0.02
N THR A 78 5.17 2.71 -0.55
CA THR A 78 4.79 3.18 -1.88
C THR A 78 3.35 3.68 -1.82
N SER A 79 3.14 4.97 -2.10
CA SER A 79 1.78 5.52 -2.20
C SER A 79 1.09 5.05 -3.48
N LEU A 80 -0.25 5.02 -3.48
CA LEU A 80 -1.05 4.65 -4.65
C LEU A 80 -0.75 5.58 -5.84
N GLY A 81 -0.67 6.88 -5.59
CA GLY A 81 -0.34 7.87 -6.62
C GLY A 81 1.04 7.64 -7.25
N TYR A 82 2.05 7.36 -6.42
CA TYR A 82 3.37 7.01 -6.93
C TYR A 82 3.34 5.72 -7.75
N ALA A 83 2.64 4.68 -7.29
CA ALA A 83 2.55 3.40 -7.99
C ALA A 83 1.88 3.54 -9.36
N ILE A 84 0.83 4.36 -9.47
CA ILE A 84 0.17 4.67 -10.74
C ILE A 84 1.15 5.36 -11.70
N LYS A 85 1.77 6.46 -11.27
CA LYS A 85 2.71 7.25 -12.09
C LYS A 85 3.92 6.42 -12.51
N LYS A 86 4.56 5.75 -11.58
CA LYS A 86 5.79 4.96 -11.84
C LYS A 86 5.52 3.79 -12.79
N SER A 87 4.45 3.04 -12.57
CA SER A 87 4.11 1.93 -13.46
C SER A 87 3.68 2.41 -14.85
N PHE A 88 3.13 3.63 -14.98
CA PHE A 88 2.87 4.25 -16.27
C PHE A 88 4.17 4.63 -16.97
N GLU A 89 5.09 5.29 -16.28
CA GLU A 89 6.41 5.68 -16.82
C GLU A 89 7.15 4.47 -17.38
N ASP A 90 7.19 3.35 -16.63
CA ASP A 90 7.83 2.12 -17.06
C ASP A 90 7.18 1.54 -18.32
N ALA A 91 5.84 1.57 -18.40
CA ALA A 91 5.10 1.12 -19.58
C ALA A 91 5.31 2.04 -20.79
N TYR A 92 5.35 3.37 -20.56
CA TYR A 92 5.59 4.39 -21.57
C TYR A 92 6.99 4.25 -22.20
N LEU A 93 8.03 4.14 -21.37
CA LEU A 93 9.41 3.97 -21.84
C LEU A 93 9.56 2.67 -22.68
N ALA A 94 8.92 1.59 -22.23
CA ALA A 94 8.94 0.32 -22.97
C ALA A 94 8.21 0.42 -24.32
N ASP A 95 7.10 1.15 -24.40
CA ASP A 95 6.36 1.31 -25.66
C ASP A 95 7.05 2.30 -26.61
N GLN A 96 7.67 3.36 -26.09
CA GLN A 96 8.48 4.31 -26.87
C GLN A 96 9.64 3.60 -27.60
N ALA A 97 10.33 2.70 -26.89
CA ALA A 97 11.46 1.98 -27.45
C ALA A 97 11.10 1.09 -28.67
N PHE A 98 9.84 0.67 -28.79
CA PHE A 98 9.38 -0.25 -29.84
C PHE A 98 8.30 0.34 -30.77
N GLY A 99 7.92 1.60 -30.62
CA GLY A 99 6.86 2.24 -31.40
C GLY A 99 5.48 1.58 -31.24
N LYS A 100 5.14 1.13 -30.01
CA LYS A 100 3.95 0.34 -29.70
C LYS A 100 3.12 1.00 -28.58
N THR A 101 1.94 0.46 -28.31
CA THR A 101 1.06 0.88 -27.20
C THR A 101 0.67 -0.32 -26.31
N THR A 102 1.40 -1.43 -26.45
CA THR A 102 1.02 -2.71 -25.81
C THR A 102 1.14 -2.66 -24.29
N ASN A 103 2.23 -2.07 -23.77
CA ASN A 103 2.50 -2.01 -22.34
C ASN A 103 1.57 -1.01 -21.64
N ILE A 104 1.30 0.16 -22.28
CA ILE A 104 0.31 1.12 -21.78
C ILE A 104 -1.10 0.50 -21.81
N GLY A 105 -1.42 -0.30 -22.84
CA GLY A 105 -2.67 -1.04 -22.89
C GLY A 105 -2.82 -2.08 -21.75
N LYS A 106 -1.70 -2.71 -21.32
CA LYS A 106 -1.68 -3.58 -20.14
C LYS A 106 -1.82 -2.78 -18.87
N TRP A 107 -1.11 -1.65 -18.75
CA TRP A 107 -1.21 -0.72 -17.63
C TRP A 107 -2.64 -0.22 -17.44
N LYS A 108 -3.31 0.25 -18.52
CA LYS A 108 -4.71 0.65 -18.50
C LYS A 108 -5.63 -0.45 -17.93
N ARG A 109 -5.48 -1.70 -18.39
CA ARG A 109 -6.29 -2.84 -17.93
C ARG A 109 -6.00 -3.22 -16.47
N ARG A 110 -4.80 -2.93 -15.96
CA ARG A 110 -4.46 -3.16 -14.56
C ARG A 110 -5.16 -2.14 -13.64
N TRP A 111 -5.19 -0.88 -14.05
CA TRP A 111 -5.65 0.20 -13.18
C TRP A 111 -7.12 0.55 -13.37
N LEU A 112 -7.69 0.26 -14.53
CA LEU A 112 -9.10 0.55 -14.85
C LEU A 112 -9.85 -0.74 -15.15
N GLN A 113 -10.99 -0.90 -14.48
CA GLN A 113 -11.97 -1.94 -14.77
C GLN A 113 -13.29 -1.30 -15.21
N ASN A 114 -14.04 -2.01 -16.06
CA ASN A 114 -15.40 -1.63 -16.36
C ASN A 114 -16.34 -2.23 -15.30
N THR A 115 -17.20 -1.40 -14.74
CA THR A 115 -18.28 -1.86 -13.88
C THR A 115 -19.33 -2.60 -14.70
N SER A 116 -20.24 -3.33 -14.03
CA SER A 116 -21.39 -3.98 -14.66
C SER A 116 -22.29 -3.01 -15.47
N ASN A 117 -22.24 -1.72 -15.12
CA ASN A 117 -22.98 -0.65 -15.82
C ASN A 117 -22.15 0.00 -16.96
N GLY A 118 -21.02 -0.59 -17.34
CA GLY A 118 -20.16 -0.10 -18.40
C GLY A 118 -19.32 1.15 -18.06
N LYS A 119 -19.44 1.68 -16.82
CA LYS A 119 -18.62 2.82 -16.37
C LYS A 119 -17.23 2.36 -15.97
N ALA A 120 -16.21 3.04 -16.46
CA ALA A 120 -14.84 2.78 -16.02
C ALA A 120 -14.65 3.19 -14.55
N MET A 121 -13.86 2.43 -13.81
CA MET A 121 -13.55 2.65 -12.41
C MET A 121 -12.12 2.21 -12.11
N VAL A 122 -11.43 2.90 -11.21
CA VAL A 122 -10.11 2.49 -10.72
C VAL A 122 -10.24 1.17 -9.96
N ASP A 123 -9.50 0.13 -10.38
CA ASP A 123 -9.58 -1.23 -9.83
C ASP A 123 -9.29 -1.28 -8.32
N GLU A 124 -8.32 -0.47 -7.86
CA GLU A 124 -7.94 -0.39 -6.46
C GLU A 124 -9.07 0.10 -5.54
N ARG A 125 -10.15 0.75 -6.07
CA ARG A 125 -11.32 1.16 -5.27
C ARG A 125 -11.95 -0.04 -4.58
N LYS A 126 -12.30 -1.09 -5.32
CA LYS A 126 -12.91 -2.31 -4.76
C LYS A 126 -12.02 -2.97 -3.73
N ARG A 127 -10.71 -2.98 -3.99
CA ARG A 127 -9.74 -3.55 -3.06
C ARG A 127 -9.68 -2.75 -1.76
N ASN A 128 -9.62 -1.42 -1.83
CA ASN A 128 -9.61 -0.57 -0.64
C ASN A 128 -10.94 -0.66 0.13
N GLU A 129 -12.09 -0.72 -0.55
CA GLU A 129 -13.40 -0.93 0.10
C GLU A 129 -13.46 -2.27 0.83
N TRP A 130 -12.93 -3.34 0.25
CA TRP A 130 -12.82 -4.63 0.90
C TRP A 130 -11.91 -4.57 2.15
N TRP A 131 -10.75 -3.95 2.04
CA TRP A 131 -9.86 -3.72 3.18
C TRP A 131 -10.52 -2.86 4.25
N LYS A 132 -11.29 -1.85 3.87
CA LYS A 132 -12.05 -1.01 4.81
C LYS A 132 -13.06 -1.82 5.62
N ALA A 133 -13.76 -2.75 4.98
CA ALA A 133 -14.67 -3.67 5.66
C ALA A 133 -13.93 -4.65 6.60
N LEU A 134 -12.67 -4.97 6.32
CA LEU A 134 -11.85 -5.86 7.15
C LEU A 134 -11.32 -5.17 8.41
N VAL A 135 -11.08 -3.87 8.41
CA VAL A 135 -10.49 -3.12 9.54
C VAL A 135 -11.19 -3.41 10.88
N PRO A 136 -12.54 -3.29 11.01
CA PRO A 136 -13.20 -3.55 12.27
C PRO A 136 -13.09 -5.02 12.73
N VAL A 137 -13.00 -5.96 11.80
CA VAL A 137 -12.78 -7.38 12.13
C VAL A 137 -11.38 -7.57 12.69
N TYR A 138 -10.38 -6.95 12.08
CA TYR A 138 -9.00 -6.99 12.54
C TYR A 138 -8.84 -6.35 13.92
N GLU A 139 -9.48 -5.20 14.15
CA GLU A 139 -9.48 -4.52 15.44
C GLU A 139 -10.13 -5.39 16.54
N SER A 140 -11.30 -5.94 16.26
CA SER A 140 -12.00 -6.85 17.20
C SER A 140 -11.17 -8.08 17.52
N TYR A 141 -10.51 -8.67 16.53
CA TYR A 141 -9.61 -9.83 16.72
C TYR A 141 -8.45 -9.46 17.66
N ARG A 142 -7.77 -8.34 17.44
CA ARG A 142 -6.66 -7.90 18.29
C ARG A 142 -7.12 -7.62 19.71
N ASN A 143 -8.21 -6.89 19.90
CA ASN A 143 -8.75 -6.56 21.21
C ASN A 143 -9.08 -7.83 21.99
N ARG A 144 -9.69 -8.82 21.35
CA ARG A 144 -10.05 -10.08 21.98
C ARG A 144 -8.83 -10.91 22.39
N LEU A 145 -7.77 -10.90 21.59
CA LEU A 145 -6.49 -11.51 21.98
C LEU A 145 -5.90 -10.83 23.23
N HIS A 146 -5.85 -9.50 23.23
CA HIS A 146 -5.33 -8.73 24.37
C HIS A 146 -6.15 -8.96 25.65
N GLU A 147 -7.49 -8.96 25.57
CA GLU A 147 -8.38 -9.24 26.70
C GLU A 147 -8.13 -10.63 27.32
N THR A 148 -7.78 -11.59 26.49
CA THR A 148 -7.47 -12.97 26.94
C THR A 148 -6.02 -13.17 27.34
N GLY A 149 -5.17 -12.14 27.20
CA GLY A 149 -3.75 -12.20 27.51
C GLY A 149 -2.90 -12.97 26.48
N TYR A 150 -3.45 -13.19 25.28
CA TYR A 150 -2.74 -13.85 24.19
C TYR A 150 -2.18 -12.85 23.17
N TYR A 151 -1.06 -13.22 22.57
CA TYR A 151 -0.42 -12.54 21.46
C TYR A 151 -0.04 -13.58 20.41
N ASP A 152 -0.26 -13.31 19.13
CA ASP A 152 0.43 -14.06 18.11
C ASP A 152 1.85 -13.49 17.89
N TYR A 153 2.67 -14.21 17.14
CA TYR A 153 4.07 -13.83 16.91
C TYR A 153 4.22 -12.44 16.27
N SER A 154 3.36 -12.10 15.31
CA SER A 154 3.40 -10.81 14.63
C SER A 154 2.96 -9.66 15.56
N ASP A 155 1.98 -9.90 16.45
CA ASP A 155 1.54 -8.90 17.43
C ASP A 155 2.67 -8.54 18.41
N MET A 156 3.50 -9.50 18.82
CA MET A 156 4.67 -9.23 19.69
C MET A 156 5.65 -8.28 18.99
N ILE A 157 5.90 -8.49 17.70
CA ILE A 157 6.80 -7.63 16.92
C ILE A 157 6.22 -6.22 16.73
N ILE A 158 4.92 -6.11 16.43
CA ILE A 158 4.23 -4.83 16.32
C ILE A 158 4.27 -4.07 17.66
N GLU A 159 4.10 -4.76 18.76
CA GLU A 159 4.18 -4.14 20.09
C GLU A 159 5.58 -3.58 20.36
N VAL A 160 6.63 -4.32 20.04
CA VAL A 160 8.02 -3.82 20.14
C VAL A 160 8.20 -2.55 19.30
N ILE A 161 7.72 -2.52 18.04
CA ILE A 161 7.80 -1.34 17.19
C ILE A 161 7.08 -0.16 17.86
N THR A 162 5.86 -0.38 18.36
CA THR A 162 5.05 0.64 19.03
C THR A 162 5.75 1.19 20.26
N GLN A 163 6.35 0.33 21.09
CA GLN A 163 7.09 0.76 22.27
C GLN A 163 8.33 1.57 21.91
N LEU A 164 9.08 1.18 20.88
CA LEU A 164 10.24 1.94 20.39
C LEU A 164 9.84 3.27 19.74
N GLU A 165 8.63 3.38 19.18
CA GLU A 165 8.09 4.62 18.62
C GLU A 165 7.61 5.60 19.69
N THR A 166 7.00 5.08 20.73
CA THR A 166 6.34 5.90 21.76
C THR A 166 7.21 6.23 22.95
N LYS A 167 8.33 5.49 23.14
CA LYS A 167 9.25 5.63 24.28
C LYS A 167 10.69 5.92 23.81
N PRO A 168 11.03 7.20 23.57
CA PRO A 168 12.39 7.58 23.12
C PRO A 168 13.52 7.10 24.06
N ASP A 169 13.28 7.12 25.39
CA ASP A 169 14.25 6.66 26.38
C ASP A 169 14.54 5.16 26.26
N LEU A 170 13.51 4.36 25.96
CA LEU A 170 13.69 2.94 25.69
C LEU A 170 14.54 2.72 24.45
N LEU A 171 14.24 3.44 23.36
CA LEU A 171 15.01 3.36 22.13
C LEU A 171 16.49 3.75 22.35
N ALA A 172 16.73 4.85 23.06
CA ALA A 172 18.08 5.30 23.40
C ALA A 172 18.83 4.24 24.22
N SER A 173 18.20 3.70 25.26
CA SER A 173 18.77 2.63 26.10
C SER A 173 19.14 1.38 25.30
N VAL A 174 18.30 0.96 24.36
CA VAL A 174 18.59 -0.21 23.51
C VAL A 174 19.75 0.08 22.57
N ARG A 175 19.80 1.29 21.95
CA ARG A 175 20.90 1.73 21.07
C ARG A 175 22.23 1.82 21.81
N GLU A 176 22.24 2.32 23.04
CA GLU A 176 23.45 2.39 23.87
C GLU A 176 23.97 1.00 24.25
N ARG A 177 23.04 0.07 24.47
CA ARG A 177 23.39 -1.31 24.83
C ARG A 177 23.95 -2.12 23.66
N TYR A 178 23.46 -1.88 22.46
CA TYR A 178 23.81 -2.62 21.23
C TYR A 178 24.41 -1.67 20.20
N LEU A 179 25.72 -1.50 20.23
CA LEU A 179 26.46 -0.62 19.31
C LEU A 179 26.44 -1.10 17.86
N TYR A 180 26.25 -2.39 17.65
CA TYR A 180 26.21 -3.00 16.33
C TYR A 180 25.03 -3.96 16.24
N VAL A 181 24.28 -3.84 15.14
CA VAL A 181 23.19 -4.75 14.78
C VAL A 181 23.62 -5.48 13.51
N MET A 182 23.81 -6.78 13.58
CA MET A 182 24.14 -7.63 12.44
C MET A 182 22.91 -8.43 12.04
N LEU A 183 22.65 -8.49 10.72
CA LEU A 183 21.53 -9.23 10.17
C LEU A 183 22.07 -10.40 9.36
N ASP A 184 21.61 -11.59 9.73
CA ASP A 184 21.77 -12.79 8.95
C ASP A 184 20.48 -13.08 8.18
N GLU A 185 20.57 -13.72 7.02
CA GLU A 185 19.43 -14.11 6.17
C GLU A 185 18.45 -12.95 5.88
N PHE A 186 19.00 -11.76 5.57
CA PHE A 186 18.20 -10.54 5.36
C PHE A 186 17.08 -10.71 4.32
N GLN A 187 17.25 -11.59 3.33
CA GLN A 187 16.25 -11.89 2.31
C GLN A 187 14.95 -12.49 2.90
N ASP A 188 15.01 -13.11 4.08
CA ASP A 188 13.86 -13.72 4.76
C ASP A 188 13.19 -12.76 5.75
N THR A 189 13.71 -11.52 5.85
CA THR A 189 13.20 -10.50 6.75
C THR A 189 11.91 -9.90 6.21
N ASN A 190 10.83 -9.98 6.98
CA ASN A 190 9.58 -9.28 6.65
C ASN A 190 9.65 -7.79 7.01
N LEU A 191 8.68 -7.02 6.53
CA LEU A 191 8.66 -5.57 6.71
C LEU A 191 8.59 -5.16 8.19
N CYS A 192 7.87 -5.91 9.01
CA CYS A 192 7.74 -5.67 10.44
C CYS A 192 9.11 -5.77 11.15
N GLN A 193 9.87 -6.82 10.86
CA GLN A 193 11.23 -7.00 11.36
C GLN A 193 12.18 -5.90 10.83
N TYR A 194 12.06 -5.55 9.55
CA TYR A 194 12.84 -4.48 8.95
C TYR A 194 12.64 -3.13 9.67
N PHE A 195 11.41 -2.80 10.09
CA PHE A 195 11.15 -1.57 10.84
C PHE A 195 11.88 -1.53 12.19
N ILE A 196 11.95 -2.65 12.93
CA ILE A 196 12.73 -2.73 14.17
C ILE A 196 14.20 -2.45 13.88
N ILE A 197 14.76 -3.14 12.90
CA ILE A 197 16.16 -3.01 12.52
C ILE A 197 16.49 -1.55 12.18
N ARG A 198 15.67 -0.94 11.33
CA ARG A 198 15.83 0.46 10.92
C ARG A 198 15.72 1.45 12.09
N LYS A 199 14.96 1.11 13.14
CA LYS A 199 14.89 1.94 14.33
C LYS A 199 16.12 1.77 15.24
N LEU A 200 16.74 0.61 15.24
CA LEU A 200 17.92 0.33 16.08
C LEU A 200 19.21 0.81 15.42
N ALA A 201 19.29 0.80 14.12
CA ALA A 201 20.42 1.35 13.36
C ALA A 201 20.31 2.88 13.25
#